data_2633c28470afbc7eb0f0dde8414bab27
#
_entry.id   2633c28470afbc7eb0f0dde8414bab27
#
_cell.length_a   1.000
_cell.length_b   1.000
_cell.length_c   1.000
_cell.angle_alpha   90.00
_cell.angle_beta   90.00
_cell.angle_gamma   90.00
#
_symmetry.space_group_name_H-M   'P 1'
#
loop_
_entity.id
_entity.type
_entity.pdbx_description
1 polymer ?
#
loop_
_entity_poly.entity_id
_entity_poly.type
_entity_poly.pdbx_seq_one_letter_code
_entity_poly.pdbx_strand_id
1 'polypeptide(L)'
;CRVERQPDAWLNTFGRTSARCLHAITTTEGRKNLENYSKEVAAAYIASGIDPKKSDIFVQSSISGHAELSWILGCFTPIGWLNRMTQFKDKAGKNKEKAPLGLYSYPVLMASDILLYKSSHVPVGEDQKQHLELSRDIAQSFNRFCDTDFFPIPEPVITGNATRVMSLRDGTNKMSKSDPSEFSRINMTDDADLIRKKILKAKTDSLPFPENEKDLEGRPEINNLLNIFMAIENVSLPKLIQNYAGMEFRKFKEDLADCLVSKLSKISSEMRRLLSDSQYLDSILSEGSMNAQEIARKNILDIKKLIGFYKSWVFIYQLLKLKLIYW
;
A
#
# COMPACT_ATOMS: atom_id res chain seq x y z
N CYS A 1 -3.20 -9.77 8.67
CA CYS A 1 -2.79 -9.01 9.88
C CYS A 1 -4.03 -8.46 10.52
N ARG A 2 -4.31 -8.88 11.74
CA ARG A 2 -5.38 -8.34 12.57
C ARG A 2 -4.86 -7.05 13.17
N VAL A 3 -5.35 -5.93 12.71
CA VAL A 3 -5.07 -4.63 13.32
C VAL A 3 -6.23 -4.36 14.27
N GLU A 4 -6.02 -4.59 15.56
CA GLU A 4 -6.98 -4.22 16.60
C GLU A 4 -6.88 -2.71 16.86
N ARG A 5 -8.04 -2.06 16.97
CA ARG A 5 -8.12 -0.65 17.39
C ARG A 5 -7.45 -0.53 18.78
N GLN A 6 -6.35 0.20 18.84
CA GLN A 6 -6.10 0.98 20.05
C GLN A 6 -6.94 2.26 19.92
N PRO A 7 -7.59 2.73 21.02
CA PRO A 7 -8.58 3.80 20.97
C PRO A 7 -8.10 5.14 20.37
N ASP A 8 -6.78 5.32 20.23
CA ASP A 8 -6.15 6.58 19.80
C ASP A 8 -5.25 6.44 18.57
N ALA A 9 -5.19 5.27 17.93
CA ALA A 9 -4.31 5.04 16.76
C ALA A 9 -5.14 4.81 15.51
N TRP A 10 -5.29 5.84 14.68
CA TRP A 10 -5.79 5.73 13.32
C TRP A 10 -4.75 5.06 12.44
N LEU A 11 -4.95 3.79 12.14
CA LEU A 11 -4.14 3.08 11.16
C LEU A 11 -4.63 3.47 9.77
N ASN A 12 -3.96 4.43 9.17
CA ASN A 12 -4.11 4.72 7.76
C ASN A 12 -3.45 3.62 6.94
N THR A 13 -4.24 2.73 6.39
CA THR A 13 -3.81 1.65 5.47
C THR A 13 -3.39 2.20 4.08
N PHE A 14 -3.06 3.48 4.00
CA PHE A 14 -2.97 4.27 2.77
C PHE A 14 -1.68 4.13 1.96
N GLY A 15 -0.58 3.66 2.52
CA GLY A 15 0.72 3.72 1.88
C GLY A 15 0.81 3.16 0.44
N ARG A 16 -0.09 2.29 0.03
CA ARG A 16 -0.12 1.72 -1.33
C ARG A 16 -1.15 2.35 -2.26
N THR A 17 -2.28 2.84 -1.76
CA THR A 17 -3.37 3.37 -2.59
C THR A 17 -3.06 4.79 -3.05
N SER A 18 -2.52 5.63 -2.17
CA SER A 18 -2.11 6.99 -2.50
C SER A 18 -1.00 7.04 -3.55
N ALA A 19 0.05 6.23 -3.40
CA ALA A 19 1.15 6.16 -4.36
C ALA A 19 0.69 5.69 -5.75
N ARG A 20 -0.33 4.85 -5.84
CA ARG A 20 -0.89 4.39 -7.13
C ARG A 20 -1.74 5.46 -7.81
N CYS A 21 -2.57 6.22 -7.10
CA CYS A 21 -3.38 7.27 -7.71
C CYS A 21 -2.50 8.33 -8.38
N LEU A 22 -1.43 8.78 -7.73
CA LEU A 22 -0.49 9.73 -8.33
C LEU A 22 0.33 9.11 -9.46
N HIS A 23 0.80 7.89 -9.28
CA HIS A 23 1.56 7.20 -10.32
C HIS A 23 0.67 6.87 -11.52
N ALA A 24 -0.58 6.53 -11.31
CA ALA A 24 -1.56 6.29 -12.36
C ALA A 24 -1.88 7.56 -13.16
N ILE A 25 -1.89 8.75 -12.55
CA ILE A 25 -2.09 10.02 -13.27
C ILE A 25 -0.88 10.35 -14.18
N THR A 26 0.32 9.87 -13.86
CA THR A 26 1.51 10.09 -14.69
C THR A 26 1.58 9.17 -15.91
N THR A 27 0.79 8.10 -15.95
CA THR A 27 0.73 7.15 -17.08
C THR A 27 -0.62 7.22 -17.80
N THR A 28 -0.61 7.14 -19.13
CA THR A 28 -1.83 7.23 -19.96
C THR A 28 -2.82 6.08 -19.67
N GLU A 29 -2.30 4.91 -19.35
CA GLU A 29 -3.07 3.68 -19.11
C GLU A 29 -3.75 3.70 -17.75
N GLY A 30 -3.11 4.28 -16.72
CA GLY A 30 -3.65 4.42 -15.37
C GLY A 30 -4.84 5.36 -15.27
N ARG A 31 -4.95 6.37 -16.16
CA ARG A 31 -5.99 7.40 -16.08
C ARG A 31 -7.41 6.88 -16.36
N LYS A 32 -7.54 5.82 -17.16
CA LYS A 32 -8.85 5.36 -17.66
C LYS A 32 -9.64 4.48 -16.69
N ASN A 33 -9.01 3.92 -15.65
CA ASN A 33 -9.63 2.92 -14.78
C ASN A 33 -9.41 3.17 -13.28
N LEU A 34 -9.09 4.39 -12.86
CA LEU A 34 -8.77 4.71 -11.45
C LEU A 34 -9.90 4.37 -10.49
N GLU A 35 -11.14 4.59 -10.89
CA GLU A 35 -12.31 4.26 -10.09
C GLU A 35 -12.39 2.76 -9.83
N ASN A 36 -12.32 1.93 -10.88
CA ASN A 36 -12.35 0.48 -10.73
C ASN A 36 -11.16 -0.04 -9.91
N TYR A 37 -9.96 0.49 -10.14
CA TYR A 37 -8.79 0.11 -9.33
C TYR A 37 -8.93 0.51 -7.86
N SER A 38 -9.59 1.63 -7.54
CA SER A 38 -9.87 2.02 -6.17
C SER A 38 -10.84 1.05 -5.49
N LYS A 39 -11.88 0.63 -6.21
CA LYS A 39 -12.83 -0.39 -5.73
C LYS A 39 -12.17 -1.76 -5.56
N GLU A 40 -11.31 -2.18 -6.49
CA GLU A 40 -10.52 -3.42 -6.36
C GLU A 40 -9.65 -3.42 -5.11
N VAL A 41 -8.97 -2.30 -4.83
CA VAL A 41 -8.10 -2.19 -3.65
C VAL A 41 -8.92 -2.18 -2.37
N ALA A 42 -10.05 -1.47 -2.32
CA ALA A 42 -10.95 -1.48 -1.17
C ALA A 42 -11.52 -2.89 -0.91
N ALA A 43 -11.98 -3.58 -1.97
CA ALA A 43 -12.45 -4.96 -1.88
C ALA A 43 -11.34 -5.91 -1.38
N ALA A 44 -10.09 -5.73 -1.85
CA ALA A 44 -8.95 -6.52 -1.40
C ALA A 44 -8.65 -6.30 0.10
N TYR A 45 -8.74 -5.07 0.60
CA TYR A 45 -8.55 -4.78 2.03
C TYR A 45 -9.60 -5.46 2.89
N ILE A 46 -10.88 -5.33 2.52
CA ILE A 46 -12.00 -5.93 3.26
C ILE A 46 -11.89 -7.46 3.22
N ALA A 47 -11.67 -8.04 2.04
CA ALA A 47 -11.52 -9.48 1.86
C ALA A 47 -10.30 -10.05 2.63
N SER A 48 -9.26 -9.24 2.85
CA SER A 48 -8.09 -9.60 3.65
C SER A 48 -8.30 -9.43 5.16
N GLY A 49 -9.49 -9.02 5.61
CA GLY A 49 -9.87 -8.97 7.02
C GLY A 49 -9.89 -7.57 7.65
N ILE A 50 -9.75 -6.49 6.88
CA ILE A 50 -9.99 -5.14 7.40
C ILE A 50 -11.51 -4.96 7.55
N ASP A 51 -11.96 -4.77 8.78
CA ASP A 51 -13.36 -4.55 9.11
C ASP A 51 -13.73 -3.07 8.88
N PRO A 52 -14.58 -2.73 7.89
CA PRO A 52 -14.97 -1.35 7.60
C PRO A 52 -15.75 -0.69 8.74
N LYS A 53 -16.33 -1.46 9.69
CA LYS A 53 -16.97 -0.92 10.89
C LYS A 53 -15.95 -0.45 11.94
N LYS A 54 -14.72 -0.89 11.84
CA LYS A 54 -13.63 -0.58 12.79
C LYS A 54 -12.56 0.31 12.18
N SER A 55 -12.53 0.49 10.87
CA SER A 55 -11.48 1.22 10.16
C SER A 55 -12.09 1.99 9.01
N ASP A 56 -11.77 3.26 8.88
CA ASP A 56 -12.20 4.05 7.76
C ASP A 56 -11.40 3.65 6.50
N ILE A 57 -12.13 3.26 5.45
CA ILE A 57 -11.58 2.98 4.13
C ILE A 57 -12.11 4.06 3.19
N PHE A 58 -11.24 4.84 2.58
CA PHE A 58 -11.63 5.97 1.75
C PHE A 58 -10.68 6.18 0.55
N VAL A 59 -11.10 6.95 -0.43
CA VAL A 59 -10.28 7.30 -1.60
C VAL A 59 -9.54 8.60 -1.33
N GLN A 60 -8.21 8.59 -1.44
CA GLN A 60 -7.35 9.76 -1.20
C GLN A 60 -7.83 11.01 -1.95
N SER A 61 -8.19 10.88 -3.22
CA SER A 61 -8.59 12.01 -4.06
C SER A 61 -9.94 12.63 -3.68
N SER A 62 -10.74 11.96 -2.84
CA SER A 62 -11.99 12.53 -2.33
C SER A 62 -11.76 13.58 -1.23
N ILE A 63 -10.54 13.71 -0.71
CA ILE A 63 -10.19 14.59 0.40
C ILE A 63 -9.11 15.58 -0.04
N SER A 64 -9.52 16.81 -0.33
CA SER A 64 -8.62 17.86 -0.82
C SER A 64 -7.48 18.23 0.15
N GLY A 65 -7.69 17.98 1.44
CA GLY A 65 -6.70 18.24 2.49
C GLY A 65 -5.35 17.55 2.26
N HIS A 66 -5.30 16.40 1.58
CA HIS A 66 -4.05 15.73 1.22
C HIS A 66 -3.18 16.58 0.30
N ALA A 67 -3.76 17.12 -0.78
CA ALA A 67 -3.04 17.97 -1.73
C ALA A 67 -2.67 19.33 -1.09
N GLU A 68 -3.58 19.89 -0.30
CA GLU A 68 -3.35 21.16 0.39
C GLU A 68 -2.21 21.04 1.41
N LEU A 69 -2.22 20.00 2.25
CA LEU A 69 -1.15 19.76 3.21
C LEU A 69 0.17 19.42 2.50
N SER A 70 0.12 18.66 1.40
CA SER A 70 1.31 18.35 0.62
C SER A 70 2.01 19.60 0.12
N TRP A 71 1.26 20.61 -0.34
CA TRP A 71 1.83 21.91 -0.71
C TRP A 71 2.45 22.61 0.50
N ILE A 72 1.73 22.70 1.62
CA ILE A 72 2.22 23.33 2.84
C ILE A 72 3.52 22.66 3.31
N LEU A 73 3.52 21.33 3.44
CA LEU A 73 4.69 20.55 3.87
C LEU A 73 5.86 20.65 2.88
N GLY A 74 5.56 20.84 1.59
CA GLY A 74 6.57 21.10 0.56
C GLY A 74 7.40 22.34 0.85
N CYS A 75 6.81 23.36 1.49
CA CYS A 75 7.51 24.58 1.91
C CYS A 75 8.49 24.35 3.09
N PHE A 76 8.33 23.24 3.81
CA PHE A 76 9.21 22.83 4.93
C PHE A 76 10.16 21.69 4.55
N THR A 77 10.11 21.22 3.30
CA THR A 77 10.88 20.06 2.82
C THR A 77 12.04 20.51 1.92
N PRO A 78 13.30 20.44 2.37
CA PRO A 78 14.45 20.77 1.52
C PRO A 78 14.53 19.85 0.30
N ILE A 79 14.83 20.42 -0.87
CA ILE A 79 15.02 19.66 -2.13
C ILE A 79 16.06 18.55 -1.96
N GLY A 80 17.12 18.78 -1.16
CA GLY A 80 18.15 17.79 -0.87
C GLY A 80 17.63 16.51 -0.23
N TRP A 81 16.51 16.54 0.51
CA TRP A 81 15.88 15.36 1.07
C TRP A 81 15.23 14.51 -0.01
N LEU A 82 14.55 15.15 -0.96
CA LEU A 82 13.91 14.46 -2.09
C LEU A 82 14.96 13.88 -3.07
N ASN A 83 16.10 14.54 -3.24
CA ASN A 83 17.20 14.05 -4.08
C ASN A 83 17.80 12.73 -3.58
N ARG A 84 17.68 12.44 -2.29
CA ARG A 84 18.15 11.17 -1.68
C ARG A 84 17.20 10.00 -1.91
N MET A 85 15.94 10.26 -2.31
CA MET A 85 14.93 9.23 -2.53
C MET A 85 15.30 8.33 -3.70
N THR A 86 15.48 7.04 -3.42
CA THR A 86 15.91 6.05 -4.42
C THR A 86 14.87 5.83 -5.50
N GLN A 87 13.59 5.80 -5.14
CA GLN A 87 12.51 5.53 -6.09
C GLN A 87 12.36 6.57 -7.21
N PHE A 88 12.70 7.85 -6.95
CA PHE A 88 12.74 8.84 -8.03
C PHE A 88 13.85 8.51 -9.03
N LYS A 89 15.02 8.13 -8.54
CA LYS A 89 16.16 7.76 -9.39
C LYS A 89 15.83 6.57 -10.29
N ASP A 90 15.18 5.56 -9.73
CA ASP A 90 14.82 4.34 -10.44
C ASP A 90 13.74 4.56 -11.50
N LYS A 91 12.72 5.37 -11.19
CA LYS A 91 11.55 5.60 -12.08
C LYS A 91 11.78 6.69 -13.13
N ALA A 92 12.54 7.72 -12.82
CA ALA A 92 12.87 8.79 -13.76
C ALA A 92 13.83 8.33 -14.88
N GLY A 93 14.57 7.23 -14.66
CA GLY A 93 15.51 6.66 -15.62
C GLY A 93 16.60 7.66 -16.06
N LYS A 94 17.04 7.53 -17.32
CA LYS A 94 18.08 8.41 -17.90
C LYS A 94 17.58 9.83 -18.21
N ASN A 95 16.26 10.03 -18.40
CA ASN A 95 15.66 11.32 -18.80
C ASN A 95 14.94 12.01 -17.64
N LYS A 96 15.68 12.36 -16.60
CA LYS A 96 15.11 13.03 -15.40
C LYS A 96 14.36 14.32 -15.71
N GLU A 97 14.78 15.06 -16.72
CA GLU A 97 14.16 16.31 -17.14
C GLU A 97 12.76 16.15 -17.73
N LYS A 98 12.42 14.95 -18.24
CA LYS A 98 11.08 14.63 -18.76
C LYS A 98 10.16 14.02 -17.69
N ALA A 99 10.67 13.77 -16.49
CA ALA A 99 9.87 13.22 -15.42
C ALA A 99 8.86 14.26 -14.90
N PRO A 100 7.58 13.90 -14.70
CA PRO A 100 6.59 14.83 -14.14
C PRO A 100 7.01 15.29 -12.74
N LEU A 101 6.71 16.54 -12.39
CA LEU A 101 6.96 17.08 -11.05
C LEU A 101 6.32 16.21 -9.96
N GLY A 102 5.13 15.66 -10.20
CA GLY A 102 4.46 14.77 -9.27
C GLY A 102 5.28 13.52 -8.92
N LEU A 103 6.12 13.01 -9.84
CA LEU A 103 7.02 11.89 -9.55
C LEU A 103 8.17 12.28 -8.61
N TYR A 104 8.56 13.55 -8.60
CA TYR A 104 9.57 14.08 -7.68
C TYR A 104 9.00 14.43 -6.32
N SER A 105 7.78 15.00 -6.27
CA SER A 105 7.16 15.52 -5.06
C SER A 105 6.22 14.54 -4.33
N TYR A 106 5.89 13.36 -4.93
CA TYR A 106 4.97 12.41 -4.29
C TYR A 106 5.40 11.95 -2.88
N PRO A 107 6.69 11.90 -2.47
CA PRO A 107 7.04 11.57 -1.11
C PRO A 107 6.50 12.57 -0.08
N VAL A 108 6.36 13.83 -0.45
CA VAL A 108 5.74 14.87 0.40
C VAL A 108 4.23 14.64 0.51
N LEU A 109 3.58 14.23 -0.58
CA LEU A 109 2.17 13.86 -0.52
C LEU A 109 1.95 12.62 0.34
N MET A 110 2.84 11.63 0.29
CA MET A 110 2.77 10.46 1.19
C MET A 110 2.96 10.87 2.66
N ALA A 111 3.86 11.81 2.95
CA ALA A 111 3.98 12.39 4.28
C ALA A 111 2.68 13.09 4.70
N SER A 112 2.04 13.82 3.77
CA SER A 112 0.72 14.43 3.99
C SER A 112 -0.36 13.40 4.31
N ASP A 113 -0.39 12.25 3.61
CA ASP A 113 -1.34 11.17 3.86
C ASP A 113 -1.25 10.64 5.30
N ILE A 114 -0.06 10.64 5.87
CA ILE A 114 0.23 10.18 7.24
C ILE A 114 -0.07 11.28 8.27
N LEU A 115 0.49 12.47 8.04
CA LEU A 115 0.48 13.56 9.02
C LEU A 115 -0.87 14.25 9.13
N LEU A 116 -1.66 14.29 8.04
CA LEU A 116 -2.99 14.88 8.02
C LEU A 116 -3.91 14.28 9.10
N TYR A 117 -3.72 13.00 9.42
CA TYR A 117 -4.50 12.27 10.42
C TYR A 117 -3.76 12.07 11.74
N LYS A 118 -2.61 12.72 11.91
CA LYS A 118 -1.76 12.60 13.11
C LYS A 118 -1.47 11.14 13.47
N SER A 119 -1.16 10.33 12.45
CA SER A 119 -0.87 8.91 12.65
C SER A 119 0.38 8.71 13.49
N SER A 120 0.26 7.94 14.58
CA SER A 120 1.39 7.60 15.44
C SER A 120 2.15 6.36 14.96
N HIS A 121 1.45 5.43 14.28
CA HIS A 121 2.00 4.17 13.81
C HIS A 121 1.56 3.92 12.35
N VAL A 122 2.50 3.51 11.50
CA VAL A 122 2.24 3.28 10.08
C VAL A 122 2.76 1.89 9.67
N PRO A 123 1.88 0.96 9.25
CA PRO A 123 2.31 -0.32 8.73
C PRO A 123 2.98 -0.12 7.38
N VAL A 124 4.26 -0.46 7.29
CA VAL A 124 5.07 -0.30 6.08
C VAL A 124 5.87 -1.55 5.78
N GLY A 125 6.07 -1.82 4.48
CA GLY A 125 7.09 -2.76 4.03
C GLY A 125 8.48 -2.11 4.02
N GLU A 126 9.54 -2.91 3.97
CA GLU A 126 10.93 -2.44 3.93
C GLU A 126 11.18 -1.41 2.81
N ASP A 127 10.52 -1.57 1.66
CA ASP A 127 10.63 -0.67 0.50
C ASP A 127 10.02 0.72 0.74
N GLN A 128 9.22 0.90 1.79
CA GLN A 128 8.60 2.18 2.17
C GLN A 128 9.24 2.86 3.39
N LYS A 129 10.24 2.22 3.99
CA LYS A 129 10.90 2.73 5.20
C LYS A 129 11.49 4.13 5.00
N GLN A 130 12.15 4.35 3.87
CA GLN A 130 12.74 5.66 3.51
C GLN A 130 11.68 6.76 3.39
N HIS A 131 10.48 6.46 2.91
CA HIS A 131 9.38 7.44 2.83
C HIS A 131 8.84 7.79 4.22
N LEU A 132 8.77 6.81 5.13
CA LEU A 132 8.34 7.07 6.49
C LEU A 132 9.37 7.91 7.25
N GLU A 133 10.67 7.64 7.06
CA GLU A 133 11.74 8.48 7.62
C GLU A 133 11.63 9.92 7.13
N LEU A 134 11.39 10.13 5.83
CA LEU A 134 11.12 11.46 5.30
C LEU A 134 9.90 12.11 5.97
N SER A 135 8.83 11.37 6.21
CA SER A 135 7.64 11.88 6.89
C SER A 135 7.95 12.32 8.33
N ARG A 136 8.82 11.61 9.03
CA ARG A 136 9.31 11.94 10.37
C ARG A 136 10.13 13.22 10.35
N ASP A 137 11.07 13.35 9.39
CA ASP A 137 11.89 14.55 9.22
C ASP A 137 11.01 15.77 8.93
N ILE A 138 10.01 15.65 8.07
CA ILE A 138 9.06 16.72 7.74
C ILE A 138 8.23 17.10 8.97
N ALA A 139 7.72 16.15 9.74
CA ALA A 139 6.98 16.41 10.96
C ALA A 139 7.83 17.20 11.99
N GLN A 140 9.08 16.79 12.19
CA GLN A 140 10.02 17.49 13.07
C GLN A 140 10.34 18.90 12.57
N SER A 141 10.54 19.07 11.26
CA SER A 141 10.81 20.37 10.64
C SER A 141 9.65 21.33 10.87
N PHE A 142 8.41 20.90 10.63
CA PHE A 142 7.20 21.67 10.86
C PHE A 142 7.03 22.02 12.35
N ASN A 143 7.13 21.04 13.23
CA ASN A 143 6.97 21.22 14.68
C ASN A 143 7.99 22.25 15.21
N ARG A 144 9.24 22.15 14.78
CA ARG A 144 10.30 23.11 15.17
C ARG A 144 10.02 24.52 14.65
N PHE A 145 9.56 24.64 13.40
CA PHE A 145 9.25 25.96 12.82
C PHE A 145 8.08 26.64 13.54
N CYS A 146 7.05 25.87 13.91
CA CYS A 146 5.86 26.39 14.59
C CYS A 146 6.00 26.42 16.13
N ASP A 147 7.14 26.02 16.67
CA ASP A 147 7.36 25.85 18.13
C ASP A 147 6.23 25.07 18.81
N THR A 148 5.96 23.86 18.31
CA THR A 148 4.83 23.03 18.73
C THR A 148 5.11 21.54 18.56
N ASP A 149 4.37 20.68 19.25
CA ASP A 149 4.32 19.22 19.03
C ASP A 149 3.04 18.83 18.26
N PHE A 150 2.67 19.62 17.25
CA PHE A 150 1.42 19.42 16.52
C PHE A 150 1.32 18.08 15.80
N PHE A 151 2.39 17.68 15.10
CA PHE A 151 2.48 16.37 14.47
C PHE A 151 3.18 15.37 15.38
N PRO A 152 2.53 14.22 15.69
CA PRO A 152 3.26 13.08 16.26
C PRO A 152 4.33 12.62 15.27
N ILE A 153 5.41 12.06 15.77
CA ILE A 153 6.46 11.47 14.92
C ILE A 153 6.05 10.01 14.64
N PRO A 154 5.67 9.67 13.41
CA PRO A 154 5.12 8.34 13.12
C PRO A 154 6.15 7.24 13.25
N GLU A 155 5.76 6.11 13.87
CA GLU A 155 6.61 4.93 14.05
C GLU A 155 6.27 3.86 13.01
N PRO A 156 7.28 3.16 12.43
CA PRO A 156 7.02 2.05 11.53
C PRO A 156 6.49 0.84 12.28
N VAL A 157 5.41 0.25 11.78
CA VAL A 157 4.96 -1.08 12.19
C VAL A 157 5.37 -2.06 11.11
N ILE A 158 6.47 -2.77 11.36
CA ILE A 158 6.98 -3.80 10.45
C ILE A 158 6.42 -5.13 10.95
N THR A 159 5.35 -5.62 10.32
CA THR A 159 4.74 -6.90 10.68
C THR A 159 5.28 -8.01 9.79
N GLY A 160 5.95 -8.97 10.42
CA GLY A 160 6.39 -10.22 9.79
C GLY A 160 7.61 -10.09 8.88
N ASN A 161 8.18 -11.23 8.55
CA ASN A 161 9.17 -11.36 7.48
C ASN A 161 8.42 -11.22 6.13
N ALA A 162 8.20 -9.98 5.68
CA ALA A 162 7.64 -9.72 4.35
C ALA A 162 8.64 -10.21 3.30
N THR A 163 8.60 -11.51 3.03
CA THR A 163 9.43 -12.12 2.01
C THR A 163 9.13 -11.44 0.68
N ARG A 164 10.16 -10.92 0.04
CA ARG A 164 10.03 -10.33 -1.29
C ARG A 164 9.64 -11.43 -2.27
N VAL A 165 8.40 -11.43 -2.74
CA VAL A 165 7.92 -12.41 -3.72
C VAL A 165 8.43 -12.04 -5.11
N MET A 166 9.08 -13.01 -5.76
CA MET A 166 9.63 -12.85 -7.10
C MET A 166 8.66 -13.41 -8.15
N SER A 167 8.90 -13.04 -9.43
CA SER A 167 8.10 -13.52 -10.56
C SER A 167 8.11 -15.06 -10.64
N LEU A 168 6.96 -15.65 -10.96
CA LEU A 168 6.85 -17.11 -11.18
C LEU A 168 7.56 -17.55 -12.49
N ARG A 169 7.94 -16.60 -13.35
CA ARG A 169 8.63 -16.86 -14.63
C ARG A 169 10.11 -16.52 -14.58
N ASP A 170 10.52 -15.73 -13.58
CA ASP A 170 11.90 -15.30 -13.40
C ASP A 170 12.15 -14.98 -11.91
N GLY A 171 12.80 -15.90 -11.22
CA GLY A 171 13.11 -15.78 -9.79
C GLY A 171 14.05 -14.64 -9.41
N THR A 172 14.65 -13.96 -10.38
CA THR A 172 15.53 -12.80 -10.17
C THR A 172 14.79 -11.48 -10.17
N ASN A 173 13.61 -11.42 -10.82
CA ASN A 173 12.79 -10.22 -10.93
C ASN A 173 11.62 -10.21 -9.94
N LYS A 174 11.35 -9.04 -9.33
CA LYS A 174 10.21 -8.87 -8.41
C LYS A 174 8.88 -9.12 -9.15
N MET A 175 7.96 -9.88 -8.51
CA MET A 175 6.59 -10.03 -9.01
C MET A 175 5.94 -8.64 -9.22
N SER A 176 5.43 -8.39 -10.43
CA SER A 176 4.89 -7.10 -10.82
C SER A 176 3.57 -7.21 -11.57
N LYS A 177 2.62 -6.30 -11.27
CA LYS A 177 1.38 -6.18 -12.05
C LYS A 177 1.61 -5.70 -13.49
N SER A 178 2.70 -4.99 -13.74
CA SER A 178 3.06 -4.46 -15.07
C SER A 178 3.79 -5.46 -15.97
N ASP A 179 4.08 -6.68 -15.47
CA ASP A 179 4.64 -7.72 -16.31
C ASP A 179 3.62 -8.11 -17.40
N PRO A 180 4.02 -8.16 -18.69
CA PRO A 180 3.11 -8.52 -19.77
C PRO A 180 2.57 -9.96 -19.65
N SER A 181 3.28 -10.86 -18.96
CA SER A 181 2.84 -12.24 -18.73
C SER A 181 1.96 -12.35 -17.49
N GLU A 182 0.71 -12.76 -17.64
CA GLU A 182 -0.15 -13.09 -16.49
C GLU A 182 0.36 -14.28 -15.66
N PHE A 183 1.18 -15.16 -16.25
CA PHE A 183 1.79 -16.29 -15.56
C PHE A 183 3.00 -15.91 -14.70
N SER A 184 3.41 -14.64 -14.70
CA SER A 184 4.48 -14.15 -13.83
C SER A 184 4.01 -13.89 -12.40
N ARG A 185 2.69 -13.84 -12.14
CA ARG A 185 2.10 -13.42 -10.87
C ARG A 185 0.81 -14.17 -10.54
N ILE A 186 0.46 -14.15 -9.26
CA ILE A 186 -0.87 -14.51 -8.78
C ILE A 186 -1.61 -13.22 -8.44
N ASN A 187 -2.78 -13.01 -9.04
CA ASN A 187 -3.66 -11.90 -8.69
C ASN A 187 -4.64 -12.35 -7.60
N MET A 188 -5.06 -11.42 -6.75
CA MET A 188 -6.07 -11.72 -5.71
C MET A 188 -7.46 -12.04 -6.29
N THR A 189 -7.68 -11.75 -7.57
CA THR A 189 -8.89 -12.07 -8.32
C THR A 189 -8.84 -13.42 -9.02
N ASP A 190 -7.68 -14.08 -9.06
CA ASP A 190 -7.52 -15.40 -9.70
C ASP A 190 -8.40 -16.42 -8.99
N ASP A 191 -9.04 -17.30 -9.74
CA ASP A 191 -9.77 -18.44 -9.21
C ASP A 191 -8.83 -19.61 -8.88
N ALA A 192 -9.37 -20.65 -8.26
CA ALA A 192 -8.60 -21.81 -7.83
C ALA A 192 -7.88 -22.52 -8.99
N ASP A 193 -8.54 -22.65 -10.13
CA ASP A 193 -7.98 -23.35 -11.30
C ASP A 193 -6.84 -22.54 -11.93
N LEU A 194 -7.00 -21.23 -12.01
CA LEU A 194 -5.97 -20.34 -12.52
C LEU A 194 -4.75 -20.26 -11.60
N ILE A 195 -4.96 -20.20 -10.27
CA ILE A 195 -3.86 -20.26 -9.28
C ILE A 195 -3.08 -21.56 -9.46
N ARG A 196 -3.79 -22.72 -9.49
CA ARG A 196 -3.17 -24.03 -9.70
C ARG A 196 -2.37 -24.07 -11.00
N LYS A 197 -2.96 -23.62 -12.10
CA LYS A 197 -2.31 -23.56 -13.42
C LYS A 197 -1.06 -22.69 -13.44
N LYS A 198 -1.09 -21.53 -12.75
CA LYS A 198 0.06 -20.63 -12.66
C LYS A 198 1.21 -21.25 -11.88
N ILE A 199 0.94 -21.91 -10.75
CA ILE A 199 1.97 -22.58 -9.93
C ILE A 199 2.56 -23.77 -10.65
N LEU A 200 1.74 -24.65 -11.25
CA LEU A 200 2.25 -25.78 -12.01
C LEU A 200 3.14 -25.37 -13.20
N LYS A 201 2.85 -24.21 -13.82
CA LYS A 201 3.63 -23.61 -14.91
C LYS A 201 4.75 -22.68 -14.43
N ALA A 202 4.91 -22.47 -13.13
CA ALA A 202 6.02 -21.68 -12.60
C ALA A 202 7.36 -22.28 -13.04
N LYS A 203 8.30 -21.39 -13.38
CA LYS A 203 9.63 -21.83 -13.83
C LYS A 203 10.37 -22.50 -12.67
N THR A 204 11.05 -23.59 -12.95
CA THR A 204 12.05 -24.25 -12.12
C THR A 204 13.20 -24.69 -13.01
N ASP A 205 14.37 -24.89 -12.41
CA ASP A 205 15.52 -25.47 -13.11
C ASP A 205 15.34 -26.99 -13.34
N SER A 206 16.33 -27.62 -13.97
CA SER A 206 16.34 -29.05 -14.29
C SER A 206 17.09 -29.90 -13.25
N LEU A 207 17.59 -29.30 -12.17
CA LEU A 207 18.27 -30.03 -11.11
C LEU A 207 17.26 -30.74 -10.20
N PRO A 208 17.67 -31.77 -9.44
CA PRO A 208 16.83 -32.40 -8.43
C PRO A 208 16.31 -31.39 -7.40
N PHE A 209 15.25 -31.77 -6.67
CA PHE A 209 14.78 -30.96 -5.55
C PHE A 209 15.92 -30.82 -4.51
N PRO A 210 16.11 -29.60 -3.90
CA PRO A 210 17.18 -29.37 -2.92
C PRO A 210 17.11 -30.32 -1.74
N GLU A 211 18.24 -30.87 -1.31
CA GLU A 211 18.35 -31.71 -0.11
C GLU A 211 18.81 -30.91 1.11
N ASN A 212 19.42 -29.76 0.89
CA ASN A 212 19.87 -28.85 1.93
C ASN A 212 19.84 -27.37 1.44
N GLU A 213 20.07 -26.42 2.36
CA GLU A 213 20.02 -24.99 2.03
C GLU A 213 21.10 -24.55 1.03
N LYS A 214 22.26 -25.21 1.00
CA LYS A 214 23.34 -24.87 0.07
C LYS A 214 22.96 -25.17 -1.39
N ASP A 215 22.10 -26.15 -1.60
CA ASP A 215 21.61 -26.50 -2.93
C ASP A 215 20.69 -25.43 -3.55
N LEU A 216 20.33 -24.39 -2.79
CA LEU A 216 19.56 -23.24 -3.27
C LEU A 216 20.45 -22.15 -3.88
N GLU A 217 21.76 -22.24 -3.71
CA GLU A 217 22.70 -21.28 -4.25
C GLU A 217 22.63 -21.25 -5.78
N GLY A 218 22.40 -20.07 -6.37
CA GLY A 218 22.21 -19.92 -7.81
C GLY A 218 20.87 -20.41 -8.38
N ARG A 219 19.89 -20.78 -7.54
CA ARG A 219 18.57 -21.32 -7.93
C ARG A 219 17.41 -20.41 -7.51
N PRO A 220 17.28 -19.21 -8.08
CA PRO A 220 16.32 -18.21 -7.62
C PRO A 220 14.86 -18.62 -7.78
N GLU A 221 14.51 -19.44 -8.78
CA GLU A 221 13.15 -19.87 -9.04
C GLU A 221 12.61 -20.77 -7.94
N ILE A 222 13.38 -21.83 -7.57
CA ILE A 222 12.93 -22.73 -6.49
C ILE A 222 12.97 -22.02 -5.14
N ASN A 223 13.96 -21.17 -4.90
CA ASN A 223 14.04 -20.37 -3.68
C ASN A 223 12.80 -19.47 -3.54
N ASN A 224 12.33 -18.86 -4.63
CA ASN A 224 11.09 -18.08 -4.63
C ASN A 224 9.87 -18.93 -4.25
N LEU A 225 9.70 -20.11 -4.83
CA LEU A 225 8.56 -20.99 -4.54
C LEU A 225 8.59 -21.49 -3.09
N LEU A 226 9.76 -21.83 -2.56
CA LEU A 226 9.94 -22.18 -1.15
C LEU A 226 9.58 -21.01 -0.23
N ASN A 227 10.04 -19.80 -0.55
CA ASN A 227 9.71 -18.60 0.22
C ASN A 227 8.20 -18.31 0.24
N ILE A 228 7.51 -18.52 -0.88
CA ILE A 228 6.04 -18.40 -0.95
C ILE A 228 5.40 -19.44 -0.03
N PHE A 229 5.83 -20.71 -0.07
CA PHE A 229 5.28 -21.76 0.77
C PHE A 229 5.49 -21.48 2.26
N MET A 230 6.72 -21.10 2.64
CA MET A 230 7.05 -20.71 4.01
C MET A 230 6.16 -19.58 4.53
N ALA A 231 5.96 -18.55 3.70
CA ALA A 231 5.16 -17.39 4.08
C ALA A 231 3.66 -17.73 4.27
N ILE A 232 3.14 -18.68 3.50
CA ILE A 232 1.72 -19.08 3.54
C ILE A 232 1.44 -20.06 4.69
N GLU A 233 2.30 -21.05 4.91
CA GLU A 233 2.12 -22.09 5.93
C GLU A 233 2.85 -21.80 7.26
N ASN A 234 3.65 -20.73 7.30
CA ASN A 234 4.48 -20.39 8.46
C ASN A 234 5.38 -21.55 8.91
N VAL A 235 6.01 -22.21 7.94
CA VAL A 235 6.95 -23.30 8.17
C VAL A 235 8.38 -22.88 7.88
N SER A 236 9.35 -23.53 8.52
CA SER A 236 10.78 -23.23 8.30
C SER A 236 11.32 -23.87 7.03
N LEU A 237 12.33 -23.26 6.42
CA LEU A 237 12.99 -23.77 5.22
C LEU A 237 13.54 -25.19 5.39
N PRO A 238 14.27 -25.53 6.48
CA PRO A 238 14.77 -26.88 6.68
C PRO A 238 13.67 -27.93 6.68
N LYS A 239 12.53 -27.63 7.30
CA LYS A 239 11.37 -28.54 7.33
C LYS A 239 10.78 -28.78 5.95
N LEU A 240 10.67 -27.74 5.12
CA LEU A 240 10.19 -27.89 3.74
C LEU A 240 11.16 -28.71 2.91
N ILE A 241 12.46 -28.42 2.98
CA ILE A 241 13.46 -29.20 2.26
C ILE A 241 13.38 -30.67 2.67
N GLN A 242 13.35 -30.97 3.96
CA GLN A 242 13.24 -32.34 4.47
C GLN A 242 11.99 -33.06 3.96
N ASN A 243 10.84 -32.38 3.85
CA ASN A 243 9.59 -32.97 3.39
C ASN A 243 9.60 -33.34 1.91
N TYR A 244 10.37 -32.65 1.09
CA TYR A 244 10.40 -32.83 -0.37
C TYR A 244 11.74 -33.35 -0.92
N ALA A 245 12.74 -33.56 -0.07
CA ALA A 245 14.02 -34.10 -0.49
C ALA A 245 13.83 -35.42 -1.25
N GLY A 246 14.43 -35.53 -2.44
CA GLY A 246 14.32 -36.69 -3.32
C GLY A 246 12.98 -36.83 -4.06
N MET A 247 12.05 -35.89 -3.91
CA MET A 247 10.78 -35.88 -4.66
C MET A 247 10.91 -35.09 -5.97
N GLU A 248 9.97 -35.34 -6.88
CA GLU A 248 9.85 -34.54 -8.10
C GLU A 248 9.26 -33.16 -7.81
N PHE A 249 9.71 -32.14 -8.55
CA PHE A 249 9.15 -30.78 -8.49
C PHE A 249 7.65 -30.71 -8.69
N ARG A 250 7.09 -31.67 -9.43
CA ARG A 250 5.65 -31.73 -9.68
C ARG A 250 4.87 -31.87 -8.38
N LYS A 251 5.27 -32.78 -7.50
CA LYS A 251 4.60 -32.99 -6.21
C LYS A 251 4.67 -31.75 -5.32
N PHE A 252 5.84 -31.14 -5.22
CA PHE A 252 6.00 -29.88 -4.50
C PHE A 252 5.11 -28.76 -5.03
N LYS A 253 5.00 -28.60 -6.37
CA LYS A 253 4.15 -27.58 -6.98
C LYS A 253 2.67 -27.87 -6.78
N GLU A 254 2.26 -29.13 -6.80
CA GLU A 254 0.88 -29.52 -6.52
C GLU A 254 0.49 -29.15 -5.09
N ASP A 255 1.32 -29.49 -4.10
CA ASP A 255 1.09 -29.17 -2.70
C ASP A 255 1.11 -27.65 -2.43
N LEU A 256 2.05 -26.93 -3.06
CA LEU A 256 2.07 -25.45 -3.00
C LEU A 256 0.81 -24.84 -3.63
N ALA A 257 0.33 -25.39 -4.74
CA ALA A 257 -0.89 -24.92 -5.37
C ALA A 257 -2.11 -25.17 -4.48
N ASP A 258 -2.21 -26.35 -3.85
CA ASP A 258 -3.29 -26.68 -2.91
C ASP A 258 -3.28 -25.77 -1.69
N CYS A 259 -2.12 -25.53 -1.14
CA CYS A 259 -1.91 -24.57 -0.04
C CYS A 259 -2.38 -23.15 -0.43
N LEU A 260 -1.93 -22.63 -1.56
CA LEU A 260 -2.32 -21.30 -2.05
C LEU A 260 -3.82 -21.22 -2.33
N VAL A 261 -4.41 -22.21 -2.98
CA VAL A 261 -5.85 -22.28 -3.24
C VAL A 261 -6.63 -22.27 -1.91
N SER A 262 -6.23 -23.08 -0.94
CA SER A 262 -6.90 -23.12 0.37
C SER A 262 -6.92 -21.78 1.09
N LYS A 263 -5.82 -21.03 1.02
CA LYS A 263 -5.70 -19.72 1.71
C LYS A 263 -6.30 -18.56 0.90
N LEU A 264 -6.06 -18.53 -0.41
CA LEU A 264 -6.44 -17.38 -1.25
C LEU A 264 -7.88 -17.48 -1.75
N SER A 265 -8.46 -18.69 -1.91
CA SER A 265 -9.82 -18.83 -2.46
C SER A 265 -10.89 -18.10 -1.63
N LYS A 266 -10.74 -18.07 -0.30
CA LYS A 266 -11.65 -17.33 0.59
C LYS A 266 -11.55 -15.81 0.32
N ILE A 267 -10.33 -15.30 0.18
CA ILE A 267 -10.08 -13.88 -0.11
C ILE A 267 -10.58 -13.54 -1.51
N SER A 268 -10.25 -14.39 -2.50
CA SER A 268 -10.66 -14.18 -3.90
C SER A 268 -12.18 -14.24 -4.08
N SER A 269 -12.87 -15.15 -3.39
CA SER A 269 -14.33 -15.25 -3.46
C SER A 269 -15.01 -14.05 -2.81
N GLU A 270 -14.53 -13.63 -1.64
CA GLU A 270 -15.06 -12.44 -0.97
C GLU A 270 -14.78 -11.17 -1.77
N MET A 271 -13.59 -11.06 -2.36
CA MET A 271 -13.25 -9.93 -3.23
C MET A 271 -14.19 -9.86 -4.46
N ARG A 272 -14.47 -10.99 -5.12
CA ARG A 272 -15.43 -11.04 -6.24
C ARG A 272 -16.84 -10.68 -5.78
N ARG A 273 -17.28 -11.17 -4.61
CA ARG A 273 -18.58 -10.81 -4.03
C ARG A 273 -18.69 -9.29 -3.81
N LEU A 274 -17.68 -8.70 -3.20
CA LEU A 274 -17.63 -7.26 -2.94
C LEU A 274 -17.63 -6.45 -4.25
N LEU A 275 -16.88 -6.88 -5.25
CA LEU A 275 -16.82 -6.19 -6.55
C LEU A 275 -18.14 -6.30 -7.34
N SER A 276 -18.92 -7.38 -7.13
CA SER A 276 -20.27 -7.50 -7.73
C SER A 276 -21.31 -6.62 -7.05
N ASP A 277 -21.07 -6.18 -5.80
CA ASP A 277 -21.92 -5.26 -5.03
C ASP A 277 -21.30 -3.86 -4.97
N SER A 278 -21.33 -3.16 -6.11
CA SER A 278 -20.73 -1.82 -6.20
C SER A 278 -21.37 -0.82 -5.23
N GLN A 279 -22.67 -0.92 -4.96
CA GLN A 279 -23.36 -0.01 -4.05
C GLN A 279 -22.86 -0.15 -2.61
N TYR A 280 -22.61 -1.37 -2.17
CA TYR A 280 -22.06 -1.63 -0.85
C TYR A 280 -20.65 -1.05 -0.72
N LEU A 281 -19.76 -1.27 -1.71
CA LEU A 281 -18.43 -0.68 -1.71
C LEU A 281 -18.46 0.85 -1.74
N ASP A 282 -19.33 1.43 -2.57
CA ASP A 282 -19.50 2.88 -2.66
C ASP A 282 -19.98 3.47 -1.33
N SER A 283 -20.88 2.78 -0.60
CA SER A 283 -21.32 3.21 0.73
C SER A 283 -20.20 3.22 1.75
N ILE A 284 -19.34 2.18 1.78
CA ILE A 284 -18.18 2.10 2.66
C ILE A 284 -17.18 3.23 2.35
N LEU A 285 -16.86 3.43 1.07
CA LEU A 285 -15.92 4.46 0.64
C LEU A 285 -16.45 5.87 0.91
N SER A 286 -17.77 6.08 0.78
CA SER A 286 -18.41 7.35 1.07
C SER A 286 -18.40 7.66 2.57
N GLU A 287 -18.77 6.69 3.42
CA GLU A 287 -18.74 6.83 4.88
C GLU A 287 -17.33 7.10 5.38
N GLY A 288 -16.35 6.29 4.94
CA GLY A 288 -14.95 6.50 5.30
C GLY A 288 -14.41 7.86 4.81
N SER A 289 -14.86 8.34 3.63
CA SER A 289 -14.48 9.65 3.12
C SER A 289 -15.08 10.79 3.96
N MET A 290 -16.31 10.68 4.44
CA MET A 290 -16.93 11.68 5.32
C MET A 290 -16.17 11.80 6.64
N ASN A 291 -15.88 10.66 7.29
CA ASN A 291 -15.14 10.61 8.55
C ASN A 291 -13.72 11.20 8.39
N ALA A 292 -13.01 10.76 7.36
CA ALA A 292 -11.67 11.25 7.08
C ALA A 292 -11.64 12.75 6.72
N GLN A 293 -12.64 13.23 5.96
CA GLN A 293 -12.77 14.66 5.60
C GLN A 293 -13.00 15.55 6.82
N GLU A 294 -13.75 15.09 7.81
CA GLU A 294 -13.98 15.84 9.05
C GLU A 294 -12.67 16.05 9.81
N ILE A 295 -11.90 14.97 9.99
CA ILE A 295 -10.58 15.01 10.65
C ILE A 295 -9.62 15.90 9.86
N ALA A 296 -9.54 15.68 8.55
CA ALA A 296 -8.66 16.44 7.66
C ALA A 296 -8.95 17.93 7.72
N ARG A 297 -10.23 18.32 7.64
CA ARG A 297 -10.66 19.72 7.72
C ARG A 297 -10.25 20.38 9.02
N LYS A 298 -10.46 19.70 10.16
CA LYS A 298 -10.06 20.20 11.48
C LYS A 298 -8.55 20.44 11.52
N ASN A 299 -7.77 19.44 11.13
CA ASN A 299 -6.31 19.51 11.19
C ASN A 299 -5.72 20.58 10.23
N ILE A 300 -6.27 20.69 9.01
CA ILE A 300 -5.88 21.76 8.07
C ILE A 300 -6.15 23.16 8.65
N LEU A 301 -7.31 23.35 9.29
CA LEU A 301 -7.63 24.64 9.92
C LEU A 301 -6.63 24.98 11.05
N ASP A 302 -6.25 24.00 11.85
CA ASP A 302 -5.29 24.19 12.93
C ASP A 302 -3.88 24.46 12.37
N ILE A 303 -3.46 23.75 11.32
CA ILE A 303 -2.20 23.99 10.62
C ILE A 303 -2.16 25.43 10.06
N LYS A 304 -3.24 25.86 9.38
CA LYS A 304 -3.33 27.23 8.85
C LYS A 304 -3.20 28.30 9.92
N LYS A 305 -3.76 28.06 11.12
CA LYS A 305 -3.58 28.97 12.26
C LYS A 305 -2.12 29.03 12.72
N LEU A 306 -1.46 27.86 12.82
CA LEU A 306 -0.07 27.77 13.28
C LEU A 306 0.90 28.49 12.34
N ILE A 307 0.69 28.38 11.02
CA ILE A 307 1.54 29.05 10.02
C ILE A 307 1.12 30.48 9.71
N GLY A 308 0.13 31.05 10.42
CA GLY A 308 -0.28 32.45 10.31
C GLY A 308 -1.12 32.79 9.08
N PHE A 309 -1.80 31.79 8.46
CA PHE A 309 -2.68 32.10 7.33
C PHE A 309 -3.87 32.96 7.76
N TYR A 310 -4.27 33.86 6.87
CA TYR A 310 -5.43 34.72 7.08
C TYR A 310 -6.70 33.92 7.36
N LYS A 311 -7.42 34.26 8.44
CA LYS A 311 -8.72 33.66 8.78
C LYS A 311 -9.78 34.22 7.84
N SER A 312 -10.15 33.50 6.82
CA SER A 312 -11.26 33.86 5.95
C SER A 312 -12.60 33.81 6.72
N TRP A 313 -13.29 34.96 6.83
CA TRP A 313 -14.63 35.08 7.44
C TRP A 313 -15.73 34.36 6.64
N VAL A 314 -15.45 33.90 5.42
CA VAL A 314 -16.40 33.18 4.56
C VAL A 314 -16.98 31.94 5.26
N PHE A 315 -16.21 31.31 6.15
CA PHE A 315 -16.66 30.15 6.92
C PHE A 315 -17.69 30.49 8.01
N ILE A 316 -17.58 31.66 8.60
CA ILE A 316 -18.56 32.15 9.61
C ILE A 316 -19.89 32.46 8.95
N TYR A 317 -19.87 32.96 7.71
CA TYR A 317 -21.08 33.29 6.95
C TYR A 317 -21.88 32.05 6.54
N GLN A 318 -21.22 30.94 6.21
CA GLN A 318 -21.90 29.65 5.91
C GLN A 318 -22.47 29.00 7.17
N LEU A 319 -21.78 29.04 8.31
CA LEU A 319 -22.30 28.58 9.60
C LEU A 319 -23.47 29.42 10.12
N LEU A 320 -23.44 30.73 9.85
CA LEU A 320 -24.57 31.62 10.17
C LEU A 320 -25.76 31.43 9.24
N LYS A 321 -25.53 31.14 7.94
CA LYS A 321 -26.62 30.78 7.00
C LYS A 321 -27.30 29.46 7.36
N LEU A 322 -26.55 28.46 7.81
CA LEU A 322 -27.13 27.18 8.27
C LEU A 322 -27.92 27.36 9.56
N LYS A 323 -27.55 28.28 10.45
CA LYS A 323 -28.37 28.59 11.64
C LYS A 323 -29.60 29.42 11.36
N LEU A 324 -29.67 30.16 10.24
CA LEU A 324 -30.80 30.98 9.85
C LEU A 324 -31.84 30.21 8.99
N ILE A 325 -31.58 28.98 8.57
CA ILE A 325 -32.52 28.11 7.84
C ILE A 325 -33.30 27.18 8.82
N TYR A 326 -32.87 27.13 10.10
CA TYR A 326 -33.56 26.34 11.14
C TYR A 326 -34.22 27.21 12.23
N TRP A 327 -34.59 28.45 11.86
CA TRP A 327 -35.54 29.29 12.62
C TRP A 327 -36.77 29.62 11.79
#